data_523ffd0253dc360c4e0cbfb850ea8581
#
_entry.id   523ffd0253dc360c4e0cbfb850ea8581
#
_cell.length_a   1.000
_cell.length_b   1.000
_cell.length_c   1.000
_cell.angle_alpha   90.00
_cell.angle_beta   90.00
_cell.angle_gamma   90.00
#
_symmetry.space_group_name_H-M   'P 1'
#
loop_
_entity.id
_entity.type
_entity.pdbx_description
1 polymer ?
#
loop_
_entity_poly.entity_id
_entity_poly.type
_entity_poly.pdbx_seq_one_letter_code
_entity_poly.pdbx_strand_id
1 'polypeptide(L)'
;MNSKERLTRAARGLEVDRVPSIGGWMNGARNLAQIAGITADEYLADPLAGVVKANKALQVDGMVGPVVPQTLDEIRGGAVQESHYEGVEPEALLERANSIPDTEKEVLAGFDAAAEEKRYRDHFERAFALWQGIVPVPNFWEIGGHFPLYTEFGYVAFLSACALYPDAVGKIWWARSVRSREQAKILVGLYKDYDLVPLMFCGEDVCNNQGPMIDPEFLRRRYFPLVRMIAEPLVDAGVRLVHHCDGDVRPIVDDFLSIGFSGLQGFQYELGVDPYDLRKRRDRSGRTLIFFAGLSVSRTLPLGTVADVKEEVDYFLDFTDGGRGLFLFTSNVTGVEVPPENIRAAYHYVKEWDPRLGRKAPRRQWPWGLKHR
;
A
#
# COMPACT_ATOMS: atom_id res chain seq x y z
N MET A 1 7.26 -12.55 -20.88
CA MET A 1 6.25 -12.91 -19.83
C MET A 1 5.04 -12.00 -19.94
N ASN A 2 3.84 -12.49 -19.62
CA ASN A 2 2.69 -11.59 -19.39
C ASN A 2 2.78 -10.94 -17.98
N SER A 3 1.94 -9.93 -17.71
CA SER A 3 1.97 -9.20 -16.44
C SER A 3 1.72 -10.09 -15.22
N LYS A 4 0.74 -11.00 -15.29
CA LYS A 4 0.41 -11.92 -14.19
C LYS A 4 1.58 -12.85 -13.84
N GLU A 5 2.19 -13.46 -14.85
CA GLU A 5 3.36 -14.31 -14.67
C GLU A 5 4.52 -13.53 -14.05
N ARG A 6 4.78 -12.32 -14.56
CA ARG A 6 5.87 -11.45 -14.07
C ARG A 6 5.68 -11.09 -12.61
N LEU A 7 4.49 -10.61 -12.23
CA LEU A 7 4.15 -10.28 -10.84
C LEU A 7 4.28 -11.50 -9.92
N THR A 8 3.75 -12.66 -10.35
CA THR A 8 3.80 -13.90 -9.57
C THR A 8 5.24 -14.37 -9.36
N ARG A 9 6.08 -14.34 -10.38
CA ARG A 9 7.48 -14.73 -10.29
C ARG A 9 8.27 -13.78 -9.40
N ALA A 10 8.09 -12.46 -9.60
CA ALA A 10 8.74 -11.45 -8.75
C ALA A 10 8.34 -11.57 -7.28
N ALA A 11 7.05 -11.82 -6.99
CA ALA A 11 6.56 -12.07 -5.64
C ALA A 11 7.21 -13.29 -4.99
N ARG A 12 7.53 -14.31 -5.77
CA ARG A 12 8.21 -15.53 -5.31
C ARG A 12 9.74 -15.41 -5.29
N GLY A 13 10.29 -14.25 -5.66
CA GLY A 13 11.75 -14.04 -5.76
C GLY A 13 12.39 -14.78 -6.93
N LEU A 14 11.62 -15.19 -7.92
CA LEU A 14 12.09 -15.84 -9.13
C LEU A 14 12.51 -14.82 -10.18
N GLU A 15 13.34 -15.26 -11.12
CA GLU A 15 13.81 -14.42 -12.22
C GLU A 15 12.64 -13.94 -13.11
N VAL A 16 12.73 -12.69 -13.55
CA VAL A 16 11.74 -12.03 -14.42
C VAL A 16 12.43 -11.42 -15.65
N ASP A 17 11.64 -11.18 -16.70
CA ASP A 17 12.15 -10.57 -17.95
C ASP A 17 12.43 -9.05 -17.80
N ARG A 18 11.75 -8.37 -16.88
CA ARG A 18 11.95 -6.98 -16.51
C ARG A 18 11.38 -6.72 -15.13
N VAL A 19 11.75 -5.61 -14.51
CA VAL A 19 11.16 -5.20 -13.24
C VAL A 19 9.66 -4.93 -13.43
N PRO A 20 8.77 -5.55 -12.61
CA PRO A 20 7.35 -5.25 -12.63
C PRO A 20 7.06 -3.85 -12.09
N SER A 21 5.93 -3.28 -12.51
CA SER A 21 5.46 -2.00 -12.01
C SER A 21 4.00 -2.05 -11.57
N ILE A 22 3.70 -1.28 -10.55
CA ILE A 22 2.38 -1.16 -9.94
C ILE A 22 1.85 0.26 -10.21
N GLY A 23 0.56 0.36 -10.53
CA GLY A 23 -0.13 1.63 -10.73
C GLY A 23 -1.30 1.82 -9.79
N GLY A 24 -2.10 2.86 -10.07
CA GLY A 24 -3.33 3.16 -9.35
C GLY A 24 -3.27 4.42 -8.48
N TRP A 25 -2.12 4.73 -7.90
CA TRP A 25 -1.97 5.84 -6.95
C TRP A 25 -1.54 7.14 -7.63
N MET A 26 -2.30 7.55 -8.63
CA MET A 26 -2.09 8.81 -9.35
C MET A 26 -3.30 9.72 -9.18
N ASN A 27 -3.06 10.94 -8.71
CA ASN A 27 -4.09 11.95 -8.49
C ASN A 27 -4.07 13.01 -9.60
N GLY A 28 -5.18 13.75 -9.70
CA GLY A 28 -5.33 14.83 -10.66
C GLY A 28 -5.84 14.37 -12.02
N ALA A 29 -7.09 14.69 -12.34
CA ALA A 29 -7.73 14.33 -13.61
C ALA A 29 -6.97 14.85 -14.83
N ARG A 30 -6.37 16.06 -14.75
CA ARG A 30 -5.56 16.65 -15.84
C ARG A 30 -4.30 15.84 -16.12
N ASN A 31 -3.59 15.42 -15.06
CA ASN A 31 -2.38 14.62 -15.19
C ASN A 31 -2.68 13.25 -15.77
N LEU A 32 -3.75 12.61 -15.27
CA LEU A 32 -4.23 11.32 -15.78
C LEU A 32 -4.63 11.41 -17.26
N ALA A 33 -5.39 12.45 -17.65
CA ALA A 33 -5.75 12.68 -19.05
C ALA A 33 -4.50 12.86 -19.93
N GLN A 34 -3.55 13.67 -19.48
CA GLN A 34 -2.30 13.91 -20.22
C GLN A 34 -1.47 12.61 -20.34
N ILE A 35 -1.35 11.82 -19.28
CA ILE A 35 -0.66 10.51 -19.34
C ILE A 35 -1.38 9.57 -20.31
N ALA A 36 -2.70 9.55 -20.28
CA ALA A 36 -3.54 8.71 -21.15
C ALA A 36 -3.52 9.18 -22.62
N GLY A 37 -3.07 10.39 -22.92
CA GLY A 37 -3.13 10.99 -24.27
C GLY A 37 -4.55 11.31 -24.71
N ILE A 38 -5.42 11.72 -23.78
CA ILE A 38 -6.81 12.13 -24.01
C ILE A 38 -7.04 13.56 -23.50
N THR A 39 -8.14 14.17 -23.89
CA THR A 39 -8.55 15.48 -23.38
C THR A 39 -9.11 15.36 -21.95
N ALA A 40 -9.20 16.50 -21.24
CA ALA A 40 -9.84 16.55 -19.93
C ALA A 40 -11.32 16.19 -20.00
N ASP A 41 -12.02 16.60 -21.07
CA ASP A 41 -13.44 16.30 -21.27
C ASP A 41 -13.66 14.79 -21.53
N GLU A 42 -12.78 14.15 -22.31
CA GLU A 42 -12.82 12.69 -22.50
C GLU A 42 -12.55 11.93 -21.20
N TYR A 43 -11.66 12.45 -20.33
CA TYR A 43 -11.44 11.88 -19.02
C TYR A 43 -12.70 12.00 -18.14
N LEU A 44 -13.32 13.18 -18.10
CA LEU A 44 -14.51 13.42 -17.26
C LEU A 44 -15.74 12.67 -17.75
N ALA A 45 -15.81 12.31 -19.02
CA ALA A 45 -16.89 11.48 -19.56
C ALA A 45 -16.87 10.06 -18.99
N ASP A 46 -15.68 9.50 -18.70
CA ASP A 46 -15.49 8.21 -18.04
C ASP A 46 -14.15 8.21 -17.27
N PRO A 47 -14.16 8.72 -16.02
CA PRO A 47 -12.94 8.84 -15.24
C PRO A 47 -12.21 7.51 -15.01
N LEU A 48 -12.95 6.42 -14.80
CA LEU A 48 -12.33 5.10 -14.58
C LEU A 48 -11.64 4.60 -15.85
N ALA A 49 -12.25 4.74 -17.01
CA ALA A 49 -11.61 4.41 -18.28
C ALA A 49 -10.38 5.31 -18.53
N GLY A 50 -10.45 6.58 -18.14
CA GLY A 50 -9.30 7.51 -18.17
C GLY A 50 -8.14 7.02 -17.32
N VAL A 51 -8.39 6.61 -16.07
CA VAL A 51 -7.38 6.00 -15.18
C VAL A 51 -6.80 4.73 -15.77
N VAL A 52 -7.63 3.85 -16.33
CA VAL A 52 -7.16 2.61 -16.97
C VAL A 52 -6.28 2.93 -18.18
N LYS A 53 -6.66 3.89 -19.02
CA LYS A 53 -5.85 4.33 -20.17
C LYS A 53 -4.50 4.90 -19.73
N ALA A 54 -4.48 5.71 -18.67
CA ALA A 54 -3.23 6.27 -18.13
C ALA A 54 -2.30 5.15 -17.63
N ASN A 55 -2.80 4.20 -16.86
CA ASN A 55 -2.02 3.07 -16.39
C ASN A 55 -1.53 2.16 -17.54
N LYS A 56 -2.32 1.99 -18.59
CA LYS A 56 -1.89 1.31 -19.82
C LYS A 56 -0.78 2.06 -20.56
N ALA A 57 -0.87 3.37 -20.69
CA ALA A 57 0.16 4.19 -21.29
C ALA A 57 1.49 4.09 -20.53
N LEU A 58 1.43 3.93 -19.20
CA LEU A 58 2.59 3.63 -18.36
C LEU A 58 3.00 2.16 -18.41
N GLN A 59 2.22 1.30 -19.08
CA GLN A 59 2.45 -0.15 -19.18
C GLN A 59 2.63 -0.82 -17.81
N VAL A 60 1.82 -0.46 -16.81
CA VAL A 60 1.87 -1.10 -15.49
C VAL A 60 1.47 -2.58 -15.58
N ASP A 61 2.05 -3.40 -14.72
CA ASP A 61 1.75 -4.83 -14.67
C ASP A 61 0.55 -5.11 -13.77
N GLY A 62 0.50 -4.43 -12.63
CA GLY A 62 -0.59 -4.56 -11.66
C GLY A 62 -1.10 -3.20 -11.19
N MET A 63 -2.27 -3.21 -10.58
CA MET A 63 -2.89 -2.00 -10.02
C MET A 63 -3.43 -2.28 -8.62
N VAL A 64 -3.09 -1.41 -7.68
CA VAL A 64 -3.63 -1.37 -6.32
C VAL A 64 -4.65 -0.24 -6.25
N GLY A 65 -5.80 -0.46 -5.65
CA GLY A 65 -6.86 0.50 -5.36
C GLY A 65 -6.77 1.85 -6.07
N PRO A 66 -7.26 1.98 -7.31
CA PRO A 66 -6.98 3.17 -8.11
C PRO A 66 -7.66 4.42 -7.55
N VAL A 67 -6.93 5.52 -7.52
CA VAL A 67 -7.48 6.85 -7.29
C VAL A 67 -8.18 7.30 -8.57
N VAL A 68 -9.46 7.66 -8.47
CA VAL A 68 -10.31 8.03 -9.62
C VAL A 68 -10.94 9.40 -9.36
N PRO A 69 -10.24 10.53 -9.61
CA PRO A 69 -10.81 11.87 -9.50
C PRO A 69 -12.00 12.04 -10.43
N GLN A 70 -13.12 12.56 -9.90
CA GLN A 70 -14.36 12.73 -10.64
C GLN A 70 -14.51 14.13 -11.26
N THR A 71 -13.72 15.09 -10.79
CA THR A 71 -13.67 16.47 -11.31
C THR A 71 -12.22 16.88 -11.56
N LEU A 72 -12.01 17.98 -12.32
CA LEU A 72 -10.67 18.47 -12.65
C LEU A 72 -9.88 18.98 -11.44
N ASP A 73 -10.59 19.45 -10.42
CA ASP A 73 -10.00 20.09 -9.25
C ASP A 73 -10.05 19.17 -8.00
N GLU A 74 -10.60 17.96 -8.16
CA GLU A 74 -10.68 17.01 -7.06
C GLU A 74 -9.31 16.45 -6.72
N ILE A 75 -8.95 16.54 -5.45
CA ILE A 75 -7.78 15.89 -4.86
C ILE A 75 -8.29 14.83 -3.91
N ARG A 76 -8.01 13.56 -4.22
CA ARG A 76 -8.38 12.42 -3.39
C ARG A 76 -7.20 11.95 -2.56
N GLY A 77 -7.48 11.44 -1.36
CA GLY A 77 -6.46 10.95 -0.44
C GLY A 77 -5.72 12.11 0.20
N GLY A 78 -6.35 12.76 1.13
CA GLY A 78 -5.74 13.80 1.97
C GLY A 78 -5.59 13.32 3.41
N ALA A 79 -4.77 14.05 4.18
CA ALA A 79 -4.71 13.87 5.61
C ALA A 79 -6.10 14.06 6.25
N VAL A 80 -6.34 13.32 7.32
CA VAL A 80 -7.55 13.48 8.13
C VAL A 80 -7.64 14.93 8.61
N GLN A 81 -8.76 15.60 8.32
CA GLN A 81 -8.99 16.97 8.75
C GLN A 81 -9.58 16.95 10.16
N GLU A 82 -8.77 17.32 11.14
CA GLU A 82 -9.17 17.31 12.56
C GLU A 82 -10.41 18.16 12.85
N SER A 83 -10.62 19.22 12.06
CA SER A 83 -11.84 20.05 12.16
C SER A 83 -13.15 19.29 11.95
N HIS A 84 -13.13 18.16 11.29
CA HIS A 84 -14.32 17.29 11.12
C HIS A 84 -14.69 16.53 12.41
N TYR A 85 -13.76 16.47 13.38
CA TYR A 85 -13.91 15.77 14.65
C TYR A 85 -13.96 16.72 15.85
N GLU A 86 -14.25 18.00 15.60
CA GLU A 86 -14.37 19.00 16.66
C GLU A 86 -15.45 18.59 17.67
N GLY A 87 -15.07 18.53 18.95
CA GLY A 87 -15.96 18.06 20.02
C GLY A 87 -16.05 16.55 20.20
N VAL A 88 -15.29 15.75 19.43
CA VAL A 88 -15.16 14.32 19.69
C VAL A 88 -14.12 14.11 20.81
N GLU A 89 -14.58 13.58 21.92
CA GLU A 89 -13.77 13.34 23.11
C GLU A 89 -13.30 11.86 23.18
N PRO A 90 -12.21 11.55 23.91
CA PRO A 90 -11.72 10.16 24.05
C PRO A 90 -12.76 9.18 24.59
N GLU A 91 -13.74 9.67 25.37
CA GLU A 91 -14.85 8.92 25.92
C GLU A 91 -15.72 8.27 24.85
N ALA A 92 -15.78 8.82 23.63
CA ALA A 92 -16.50 8.23 22.52
C ALA A 92 -15.97 6.82 22.16
N LEU A 93 -14.65 6.59 22.29
CA LEU A 93 -14.06 5.26 22.10
C LEU A 93 -14.44 4.30 23.26
N LEU A 94 -14.54 4.81 24.49
CA LEU A 94 -15.00 4.03 25.64
C LEU A 94 -16.46 3.60 25.47
N GLU A 95 -17.34 4.52 25.06
CA GLU A 95 -18.74 4.25 24.76
C GLU A 95 -18.86 3.22 23.63
N ARG A 96 -18.08 3.41 22.56
CA ARG A 96 -18.03 2.45 21.44
C ARG A 96 -17.62 1.05 21.92
N ALA A 97 -16.58 0.94 22.75
CA ALA A 97 -16.11 -0.33 23.28
C ALA A 97 -17.17 -1.01 24.16
N ASN A 98 -17.91 -0.25 24.98
CA ASN A 98 -18.98 -0.76 25.83
C ASN A 98 -20.15 -1.35 25.00
N SER A 99 -20.35 -0.91 23.77
CA SER A 99 -21.37 -1.45 22.85
C SER A 99 -20.93 -2.74 22.15
N ILE A 100 -19.67 -3.11 22.24
CA ILE A 100 -19.10 -4.30 21.57
C ILE A 100 -19.30 -5.54 22.48
N PRO A 101 -19.80 -6.65 21.92
CA PRO A 101 -19.90 -7.92 22.66
C PRO A 101 -18.54 -8.42 23.16
N ASP A 102 -18.56 -9.29 24.17
CA ASP A 102 -17.34 -9.81 24.79
C ASP A 102 -16.85 -11.12 24.18
N THR A 103 -17.62 -11.76 23.30
CA THR A 103 -17.26 -13.04 22.69
C THR A 103 -17.18 -12.95 21.16
N GLU A 104 -16.27 -13.71 20.56
CA GLU A 104 -16.15 -13.81 19.09
C GLU A 104 -17.47 -14.28 18.47
N LYS A 105 -18.17 -15.21 19.11
CA LYS A 105 -19.46 -15.73 18.63
C LYS A 105 -20.48 -14.59 18.47
N GLU A 106 -20.57 -13.71 19.43
CA GLU A 106 -21.50 -12.59 19.40
C GLU A 106 -21.06 -11.52 18.40
N VAL A 107 -19.75 -11.23 18.31
CA VAL A 107 -19.19 -10.31 17.28
C VAL A 107 -19.51 -10.81 15.88
N LEU A 108 -19.52 -12.13 15.68
CA LEU A 108 -19.81 -12.77 14.40
C LEU A 108 -21.29 -13.11 14.19
N ALA A 109 -22.18 -12.88 15.16
CA ALA A 109 -23.59 -13.24 15.03
C ALA A 109 -24.30 -12.60 13.82
N GLY A 110 -23.83 -11.43 13.36
CA GLY A 110 -24.32 -10.76 12.15
C GLY A 110 -23.37 -10.84 10.95
N PHE A 111 -22.36 -11.74 10.99
CA PHE A 111 -21.43 -11.89 9.88
C PHE A 111 -22.02 -12.84 8.82
N ASP A 112 -22.33 -12.32 7.66
CA ASP A 112 -22.81 -13.08 6.51
C ASP A 112 -21.66 -13.41 5.57
N ALA A 113 -21.08 -14.59 5.71
CA ALA A 113 -19.95 -15.05 4.91
C ALA A 113 -20.31 -15.13 3.40
N ALA A 114 -21.55 -15.48 3.05
CA ALA A 114 -21.97 -15.59 1.66
C ALA A 114 -22.10 -14.20 1.00
N ALA A 115 -22.63 -13.23 1.74
CA ALA A 115 -22.70 -11.84 1.27
C ALA A 115 -21.28 -11.24 1.10
N GLU A 116 -20.37 -11.50 2.03
CA GLU A 116 -18.98 -11.05 1.92
C GLU A 116 -18.27 -11.71 0.73
N GLU A 117 -18.43 -13.02 0.54
CA GLU A 117 -17.85 -13.71 -0.61
C GLU A 117 -18.39 -13.13 -1.92
N LYS A 118 -19.71 -12.91 -2.00
CA LYS A 118 -20.33 -12.30 -3.18
C LYS A 118 -19.75 -10.91 -3.45
N ARG A 119 -19.59 -10.09 -2.42
CA ARG A 119 -19.01 -8.74 -2.53
C ARG A 119 -17.60 -8.77 -3.14
N TYR A 120 -16.75 -9.71 -2.69
CA TYR A 120 -15.42 -9.87 -3.25
C TYR A 120 -15.43 -10.39 -4.68
N ARG A 121 -16.29 -11.37 -5.00
CA ARG A 121 -16.45 -11.86 -6.37
C ARG A 121 -16.87 -10.74 -7.31
N ASP A 122 -17.91 -9.99 -6.96
CA ASP A 122 -18.38 -8.84 -7.74
C ASP A 122 -17.25 -7.80 -7.93
N HIS A 123 -16.42 -7.58 -6.91
CA HIS A 123 -15.28 -6.67 -7.02
C HIS A 123 -14.23 -7.15 -8.01
N PHE A 124 -13.74 -8.41 -7.89
CA PHE A 124 -12.73 -8.94 -8.78
C PHE A 124 -13.22 -9.08 -10.21
N GLU A 125 -14.45 -9.57 -10.41
CA GLU A 125 -15.05 -9.69 -11.75
C GLU A 125 -15.13 -8.32 -12.43
N ARG A 126 -15.55 -7.29 -11.70
CA ARG A 126 -15.57 -5.91 -12.18
C ARG A 126 -14.16 -5.39 -12.48
N ALA A 127 -13.19 -5.62 -11.62
CA ALA A 127 -11.82 -5.22 -11.85
C ALA A 127 -11.23 -5.90 -13.10
N PHE A 128 -11.41 -7.21 -13.27
CA PHE A 128 -10.97 -7.92 -14.48
C PHE A 128 -11.62 -7.38 -15.76
N ALA A 129 -12.92 -7.08 -15.71
CA ALA A 129 -13.64 -6.54 -16.87
C ALA A 129 -13.17 -5.12 -17.24
N LEU A 130 -13.01 -4.25 -16.25
CA LEU A 130 -12.74 -2.82 -16.46
C LEU A 130 -11.24 -2.52 -16.67
N TRP A 131 -10.35 -3.24 -15.98
CA TRP A 131 -8.91 -2.93 -16.05
C TRP A 131 -8.21 -3.54 -17.27
N GLN A 132 -8.91 -4.35 -18.06
CA GLN A 132 -8.52 -4.74 -19.41
C GLN A 132 -7.08 -5.30 -19.50
N GLY A 133 -6.71 -6.23 -18.65
CA GLY A 133 -5.42 -6.91 -18.66
C GLY A 133 -4.36 -6.32 -17.72
N ILE A 134 -4.62 -5.21 -17.05
CA ILE A 134 -3.86 -4.82 -15.86
C ILE A 134 -4.30 -5.74 -14.72
N VAL A 135 -3.35 -6.36 -14.03
CA VAL A 135 -3.65 -7.36 -13.00
C VAL A 135 -4.14 -6.68 -11.71
N PRO A 136 -5.31 -7.02 -11.18
CA PRO A 136 -5.71 -6.57 -9.85
C PRO A 136 -4.76 -7.14 -8.79
N VAL A 137 -4.20 -6.26 -7.96
CA VAL A 137 -3.46 -6.63 -6.76
C VAL A 137 -4.38 -6.37 -5.57
N PRO A 138 -4.83 -7.43 -4.86
CA PRO A 138 -5.71 -7.25 -3.70
C PRO A 138 -5.10 -6.33 -2.65
N ASN A 139 -5.92 -5.58 -1.95
CA ASN A 139 -5.48 -4.69 -0.88
C ASN A 139 -6.27 -4.91 0.42
N PHE A 140 -5.67 -4.50 1.55
CA PHE A 140 -6.18 -4.78 2.88
C PHE A 140 -7.48 -4.04 3.20
N TRP A 141 -7.76 -2.94 2.52
CA TRP A 141 -9.01 -2.19 2.71
C TRP A 141 -10.24 -2.97 2.21
N GLU A 142 -10.02 -3.99 1.38
CA GLU A 142 -11.09 -4.86 0.90
C GLU A 142 -11.62 -5.80 2.00
N ILE A 143 -10.81 -6.10 3.01
CA ILE A 143 -11.17 -6.99 4.12
C ILE A 143 -11.53 -6.26 5.43
N GLY A 144 -11.84 -4.98 5.33
CA GLY A 144 -12.24 -4.16 6.46
C GLY A 144 -11.09 -3.56 7.26
N GLY A 145 -11.27 -2.30 7.62
CA GLY A 145 -10.29 -1.55 8.39
C GLY A 145 -10.23 -2.00 9.84
N HIS A 146 -9.04 -2.03 10.39
CA HIS A 146 -8.78 -2.38 11.78
C HIS A 146 -8.02 -1.27 12.48
N PHE A 147 -7.16 -0.56 11.78
CA PHE A 147 -6.42 0.62 12.17
C PHE A 147 -6.36 1.56 10.96
N PRO A 148 -6.30 2.87 11.11
CA PRO A 148 -6.31 3.67 12.33
C PRO A 148 -7.72 4.14 12.72
N LEU A 149 -7.98 4.26 14.02
CA LEU A 149 -9.26 4.79 14.52
C LEU A 149 -9.36 6.32 14.37
N TYR A 150 -8.27 7.01 14.06
CA TYR A 150 -8.29 8.46 13.81
C TYR A 150 -9.14 8.84 12.58
N THR A 151 -9.39 7.92 11.67
CA THR A 151 -10.32 8.15 10.54
C THR A 151 -11.79 8.18 10.97
N GLU A 152 -12.11 7.75 12.19
CA GLU A 152 -13.48 7.73 12.73
C GLU A 152 -13.66 8.71 13.89
N PHE A 153 -12.60 8.95 14.67
CA PHE A 153 -12.67 9.72 15.92
C PHE A 153 -11.75 10.95 15.91
N GLY A 154 -10.95 11.15 14.87
CA GLY A 154 -9.89 12.16 14.84
C GLY A 154 -8.63 11.71 15.58
N TYR A 155 -7.52 12.40 15.30
CA TYR A 155 -6.23 12.09 15.93
C TYR A 155 -6.24 12.34 17.43
N VAL A 156 -6.78 13.50 17.86
CA VAL A 156 -6.74 13.93 19.27
C VAL A 156 -7.50 12.92 20.14
N ALA A 157 -8.76 12.63 19.80
CA ALA A 157 -9.57 11.69 20.58
C ALA A 157 -8.98 10.30 20.59
N PHE A 158 -8.56 9.78 19.42
CA PHE A 158 -8.01 8.43 19.30
C PHE A 158 -6.68 8.27 20.07
N LEU A 159 -5.71 9.16 19.88
CA LEU A 159 -4.41 9.07 20.54
C LEU A 159 -4.54 9.27 22.05
N SER A 160 -5.44 10.17 22.50
CA SER A 160 -5.76 10.34 23.91
C SER A 160 -6.39 9.08 24.49
N ALA A 161 -7.32 8.42 23.75
CA ALA A 161 -7.94 7.18 24.19
C ALA A 161 -6.93 6.02 24.31
N CYS A 162 -5.89 5.98 23.48
CA CYS A 162 -4.82 5.00 23.63
C CYS A 162 -4.12 5.10 25.00
N ALA A 163 -4.00 6.30 25.55
CA ALA A 163 -3.41 6.54 26.85
C ALA A 163 -4.41 6.38 28.02
N LEU A 164 -5.62 6.89 27.86
CA LEU A 164 -6.63 6.96 28.93
C LEU A 164 -7.47 5.67 29.03
N TYR A 165 -7.80 5.07 27.88
CA TYR A 165 -8.72 3.93 27.76
C TYR A 165 -8.12 2.79 26.92
N PRO A 166 -6.91 2.28 27.25
CA PRO A 166 -6.19 1.30 26.45
C PRO A 166 -6.97 0.01 26.18
N ASP A 167 -7.79 -0.43 27.15
CA ASP A 167 -8.61 -1.63 27.01
C ASP A 167 -9.79 -1.40 26.05
N ALA A 168 -10.37 -0.21 26.04
CA ALA A 168 -11.44 0.16 25.13
C ALA A 168 -10.94 0.17 23.68
N VAL A 169 -9.80 0.81 23.41
CA VAL A 169 -9.16 0.78 22.08
C VAL A 169 -8.83 -0.65 21.66
N GLY A 170 -8.24 -1.44 22.56
CA GLY A 170 -7.94 -2.85 22.31
C GLY A 170 -9.18 -3.67 21.97
N LYS A 171 -10.32 -3.43 22.64
CA LYS A 171 -11.60 -4.12 22.38
C LYS A 171 -12.18 -3.76 21.01
N ILE A 172 -12.09 -2.49 20.61
CA ILE A 172 -12.53 -2.06 19.27
C ILE A 172 -11.69 -2.75 18.18
N TRP A 173 -10.37 -2.73 18.31
CA TRP A 173 -9.48 -3.43 17.39
C TRP A 173 -9.73 -4.94 17.35
N TRP A 174 -9.90 -5.56 18.50
CA TRP A 174 -10.18 -6.99 18.58
C TRP A 174 -11.46 -7.37 17.83
N ALA A 175 -12.56 -6.66 18.06
CA ALA A 175 -13.82 -6.98 17.40
C ALA A 175 -13.74 -6.82 15.87
N ARG A 176 -13.01 -5.79 15.39
CA ARG A 176 -12.72 -5.63 13.96
C ARG A 176 -11.87 -6.78 13.43
N SER A 177 -10.82 -7.12 14.16
CA SER A 177 -9.89 -8.18 13.75
C SER A 177 -10.56 -9.55 13.68
N VAL A 178 -11.50 -9.84 14.56
CA VAL A 178 -12.33 -11.06 14.50
C VAL A 178 -13.10 -11.15 13.18
N ARG A 179 -13.73 -10.06 12.74
CA ARG A 179 -14.45 -10.00 11.45
C ARG A 179 -13.48 -10.06 10.27
N SER A 180 -12.42 -9.27 10.32
CA SER A 180 -11.42 -9.22 9.23
C SER A 180 -10.70 -10.55 9.04
N ARG A 181 -10.51 -11.34 10.11
CA ARG A 181 -9.98 -12.70 10.01
C ARG A 181 -10.90 -13.61 9.19
N GLU A 182 -12.21 -13.55 9.40
CA GLU A 182 -13.17 -14.35 8.62
C GLU A 182 -13.21 -13.88 7.16
N GLN A 183 -13.12 -12.58 6.92
CA GLN A 183 -12.98 -12.01 5.58
C GLN A 183 -11.69 -12.48 4.90
N ALA A 184 -10.56 -12.50 5.61
CA ALA A 184 -9.30 -13.01 5.10
C ALA A 184 -9.38 -14.50 4.70
N LYS A 185 -10.10 -15.33 5.46
CA LYS A 185 -10.34 -16.75 5.12
C LYS A 185 -11.13 -16.89 3.81
N ILE A 186 -12.16 -16.07 3.62
CA ILE A 186 -12.93 -16.03 2.36
C ILE A 186 -11.99 -15.65 1.21
N LEU A 187 -11.20 -14.61 1.40
CA LEU A 187 -10.28 -14.11 0.37
C LEU A 187 -9.24 -15.17 -0.03
N VAL A 188 -8.76 -15.99 0.90
CA VAL A 188 -7.87 -17.14 0.59
C VAL A 188 -8.52 -18.11 -0.40
N GLY A 189 -9.82 -18.37 -0.30
CA GLY A 189 -10.58 -19.13 -1.29
C GLY A 189 -10.51 -18.48 -2.67
N LEU A 190 -10.74 -17.18 -2.74
CA LEU A 190 -10.77 -16.43 -3.99
C LEU A 190 -9.40 -16.31 -4.65
N TYR A 191 -8.28 -16.33 -3.90
CA TYR A 191 -6.94 -16.45 -4.48
C TYR A 191 -6.80 -17.69 -5.35
N LYS A 192 -7.43 -18.79 -4.97
CA LYS A 192 -7.44 -20.03 -5.74
C LYS A 192 -8.42 -19.97 -6.93
N ASP A 193 -9.66 -19.53 -6.66
CA ASP A 193 -10.73 -19.51 -7.65
C ASP A 193 -10.41 -18.61 -8.85
N TYR A 194 -9.84 -17.44 -8.60
CA TYR A 194 -9.46 -16.48 -9.63
C TYR A 194 -7.99 -16.58 -10.05
N ASP A 195 -7.21 -17.50 -9.44
CA ASP A 195 -5.76 -17.60 -9.64
C ASP A 195 -5.10 -16.22 -9.49
N LEU A 196 -5.38 -15.52 -8.38
CA LEU A 196 -4.84 -14.19 -8.12
C LEU A 196 -3.32 -14.25 -7.92
N VAL A 197 -2.65 -13.13 -8.20
CA VAL A 197 -1.22 -13.02 -7.89
C VAL A 197 -1.00 -13.16 -6.37
N PRO A 198 0.05 -13.88 -5.90
CA PRO A 198 0.27 -14.14 -4.49
C PRO A 198 0.83 -12.89 -3.76
N LEU A 199 0.17 -11.78 -3.93
CA LEU A 199 0.49 -10.47 -3.37
C LEU A 199 -0.76 -9.89 -2.72
N MET A 200 -0.60 -9.19 -1.62
CA MET A 200 -1.61 -8.31 -1.07
C MET A 200 -0.94 -7.04 -0.57
N PHE A 201 -1.46 -5.90 -1.01
CA PHE A 201 -1.05 -4.61 -0.50
C PHE A 201 -1.85 -4.31 0.77
N CYS A 202 -1.18 -3.95 1.84
CA CYS A 202 -1.81 -3.68 3.12
C CYS A 202 -0.99 -2.69 3.93
N GLY A 203 -1.53 -2.27 5.03
CA GLY A 203 -0.87 -1.35 5.94
C GLY A 203 -1.71 -0.13 6.23
N GLU A 204 -1.23 0.62 7.18
CA GLU A 204 -1.87 1.81 7.72
C GLU A 204 -0.79 2.73 8.29
N ASP A 205 -1.03 4.03 8.30
CA ASP A 205 -0.10 4.98 8.86
C ASP A 205 -0.15 4.96 10.38
N VAL A 206 0.77 4.19 10.95
CA VAL A 206 0.99 4.12 12.41
C VAL A 206 2.17 4.97 12.86
N CYS A 207 2.91 5.53 11.91
CA CYS A 207 4.06 6.40 12.14
C CYS A 207 3.83 7.79 11.56
N ASN A 208 4.63 8.72 12.03
CA ASN A 208 4.86 10.03 11.44
C ASN A 208 6.38 10.22 11.19
N ASN A 209 6.80 11.42 10.82
CA ASN A 209 8.21 11.71 10.52
C ASN A 209 9.17 11.51 11.71
N GLN A 210 8.66 11.35 12.93
CA GLN A 210 9.45 11.17 14.16
C GLN A 210 9.43 9.72 14.65
N GLY A 211 8.60 8.85 14.06
CA GLY A 211 8.43 7.46 14.46
C GLY A 211 6.98 7.09 14.73
N PRO A 212 6.73 5.99 15.45
CA PRO A 212 5.39 5.56 15.80
C PRO A 212 4.60 6.62 16.58
N MET A 213 3.36 6.86 16.19
CA MET A 213 2.45 7.82 16.84
C MET A 213 1.94 7.32 18.20
N ILE A 214 2.05 6.02 18.42
CA ILE A 214 1.66 5.33 19.66
C ILE A 214 2.88 4.59 20.18
N ASP A 215 3.00 4.47 21.50
CA ASP A 215 4.07 3.72 22.14
C ASP A 215 4.23 2.32 21.52
N PRO A 216 5.42 1.96 21.02
CA PRO A 216 5.66 0.64 20.43
C PRO A 216 5.31 -0.53 21.36
N GLU A 217 5.49 -0.41 22.68
CA GLU A 217 5.12 -1.44 23.62
C GLU A 217 3.60 -1.59 23.75
N PHE A 218 2.86 -0.50 23.62
CA PHE A 218 1.39 -0.57 23.51
C PHE A 218 0.97 -1.32 22.24
N LEU A 219 1.58 -0.99 21.08
CA LEU A 219 1.32 -1.67 19.81
C LEU A 219 1.65 -3.18 19.91
N ARG A 220 2.78 -3.55 20.51
CA ARG A 220 3.19 -4.94 20.71
C ARG A 220 2.21 -5.73 21.55
N ARG A 221 1.63 -5.09 22.56
CA ARG A 221 0.68 -5.77 23.46
C ARG A 221 -0.75 -5.82 22.93
N ARG A 222 -1.20 -4.77 22.24
CA ARG A 222 -2.62 -4.58 21.92
C ARG A 222 -2.96 -4.61 20.42
N TYR A 223 -2.02 -4.28 19.55
CA TYR A 223 -2.28 -4.15 18.13
C TYR A 223 -1.68 -5.27 17.28
N PHE A 224 -0.38 -5.51 17.35
CA PHE A 224 0.29 -6.47 16.48
C PHE A 224 -0.24 -7.92 16.62
N PRO A 225 -0.65 -8.43 17.80
CA PRO A 225 -1.28 -9.74 17.88
C PRO A 225 -2.59 -9.84 17.08
N LEU A 226 -3.34 -8.75 17.00
CA LEU A 226 -4.59 -8.69 16.25
C LEU A 226 -4.35 -8.60 14.74
N VAL A 227 -3.34 -7.83 14.32
CA VAL A 227 -2.91 -7.80 12.90
C VAL A 227 -2.42 -9.19 12.47
N ARG A 228 -1.68 -9.88 13.33
CA ARG A 228 -1.27 -11.27 13.07
C ARG A 228 -2.47 -12.19 12.84
N MET A 229 -3.50 -12.08 13.68
CA MET A 229 -4.72 -12.89 13.55
C MET A 229 -5.39 -12.73 12.17
N ILE A 230 -5.36 -11.53 11.60
CA ILE A 230 -5.90 -11.26 10.26
C ILE A 230 -4.94 -11.76 9.17
N ALA A 231 -3.64 -11.55 9.34
CA ALA A 231 -2.62 -11.84 8.35
C ALA A 231 -2.38 -13.36 8.18
N GLU A 232 -2.51 -14.13 9.25
CA GLU A 232 -2.12 -15.55 9.31
C GLU A 232 -2.77 -16.41 8.23
N PRO A 233 -4.10 -16.38 7.99
CA PRO A 233 -4.71 -17.16 6.92
C PRO A 233 -4.12 -16.89 5.52
N LEU A 234 -3.80 -15.64 5.23
CA LEU A 234 -3.22 -15.22 3.96
C LEU A 234 -1.75 -15.66 3.82
N VAL A 235 -0.97 -15.48 4.89
CA VAL A 235 0.44 -15.89 4.92
C VAL A 235 0.58 -17.40 4.80
N ASP A 236 -0.27 -18.17 5.47
CA ASP A 236 -0.29 -19.64 5.41
C ASP A 236 -0.73 -20.14 4.02
N ALA A 237 -1.54 -19.36 3.31
CA ALA A 237 -1.88 -19.60 1.90
C ALA A 237 -0.77 -19.20 0.91
N GLY A 238 0.35 -18.65 1.40
CA GLY A 238 1.50 -18.27 0.57
C GLY A 238 1.40 -16.87 -0.04
N VAL A 239 0.43 -16.05 0.38
CA VAL A 239 0.30 -14.67 -0.05
C VAL A 239 1.39 -13.82 0.60
N ARG A 240 2.06 -12.99 -0.17
CA ARG A 240 3.05 -12.04 0.31
C ARG A 240 2.38 -10.70 0.63
N LEU A 241 2.39 -10.34 1.90
CA LEU A 241 1.81 -9.09 2.38
C LEU A 241 2.85 -7.98 2.25
N VAL A 242 2.49 -6.90 1.57
CA VAL A 242 3.31 -5.70 1.41
C VAL A 242 2.76 -4.62 2.34
N HIS A 243 3.55 -4.23 3.34
CA HIS A 243 3.14 -3.23 4.31
C HIS A 243 3.40 -1.82 3.80
N HIS A 244 2.36 -1.00 3.80
CA HIS A 244 2.45 0.45 3.63
C HIS A 244 2.43 1.13 5.00
N CYS A 245 3.32 2.06 5.20
CA CYS A 245 3.27 3.03 6.28
C CYS A 245 4.13 4.23 5.92
N ASP A 246 3.55 5.42 6.00
CA ASP A 246 4.34 6.64 5.93
C ASP A 246 5.12 6.87 7.23
N GLY A 247 6.15 7.71 7.14
CA GLY A 247 6.97 8.09 8.30
C GLY A 247 8.13 7.13 8.61
N ASP A 248 8.66 7.29 9.82
CA ASP A 248 9.81 6.50 10.30
C ASP A 248 9.38 5.18 10.95
N VAL A 249 9.39 4.12 10.18
CA VAL A 249 8.98 2.78 10.60
C VAL A 249 10.06 2.00 11.35
N ARG A 250 11.31 2.51 11.42
CA ARG A 250 12.45 1.78 12.00
C ARG A 250 12.20 1.15 13.37
N PRO A 251 11.49 1.81 14.33
CA PRO A 251 11.25 1.23 15.65
C PRO A 251 10.34 0.01 15.67
N ILE A 252 9.53 -0.22 14.61
CA ILE A 252 8.50 -1.27 14.58
C ILE A 252 8.53 -2.16 13.33
N VAL A 253 9.49 -1.95 12.42
CA VAL A 253 9.57 -2.74 11.18
C VAL A 253 9.74 -4.24 11.47
N ASP A 254 10.51 -4.62 12.48
CA ASP A 254 10.71 -6.02 12.84
C ASP A 254 9.45 -6.66 13.44
N ASP A 255 8.61 -5.86 14.09
CA ASP A 255 7.30 -6.33 14.56
C ASP A 255 6.41 -6.73 13.38
N PHE A 256 6.33 -5.90 12.33
CA PHE A 256 5.60 -6.24 11.10
C PHE A 256 6.15 -7.49 10.41
N LEU A 257 7.46 -7.62 10.30
CA LEU A 257 8.07 -8.81 9.69
C LEU A 257 7.77 -10.08 10.51
N SER A 258 7.75 -9.98 11.83
CA SER A 258 7.41 -11.10 12.73
C SER A 258 5.96 -11.57 12.59
N ILE A 259 5.04 -10.68 12.25
CA ILE A 259 3.63 -10.98 11.98
C ILE A 259 3.49 -11.82 10.70
N GLY A 260 4.29 -11.55 9.69
CA GLY A 260 4.27 -12.24 8.40
C GLY A 260 4.30 -11.31 7.19
N PHE A 261 4.40 -10.00 7.41
CA PHE A 261 4.69 -9.10 6.29
C PHE A 261 6.01 -9.48 5.65
N SER A 262 6.06 -9.42 4.34
CA SER A 262 7.21 -9.87 3.57
C SER A 262 7.60 -8.88 2.48
N GLY A 263 6.98 -7.71 2.47
CA GLY A 263 7.30 -6.59 1.61
C GLY A 263 7.00 -5.27 2.29
N LEU A 264 7.60 -4.21 1.78
CA LEU A 264 7.47 -2.85 2.30
C LEU A 264 7.16 -1.87 1.17
N GLN A 265 6.37 -0.84 1.48
CA GLN A 265 6.11 0.31 0.64
C GLN A 265 5.92 1.55 1.52
N GLY A 266 6.21 2.75 1.02
CA GLY A 266 6.11 3.99 1.79
C GLY A 266 7.25 4.23 2.79
N PHE A 267 8.27 3.39 2.84
CA PHE A 267 9.47 3.57 3.68
C PHE A 267 10.25 4.82 3.26
N GLN A 268 9.89 5.95 3.79
CA GLN A 268 10.40 7.25 3.37
C GLN A 268 11.91 7.39 3.66
N TYR A 269 12.74 7.00 2.68
CA TYR A 269 14.20 7.14 2.79
C TYR A 269 14.65 8.61 2.93
N GLU A 270 13.80 9.56 2.53
CA GLU A 270 14.00 10.99 2.80
C GLU A 270 14.07 11.33 4.28
N LEU A 271 13.49 10.50 5.14
CA LEU A 271 13.56 10.63 6.61
C LEU A 271 14.73 9.86 7.21
N GLY A 272 15.60 9.28 6.39
CA GLY A 272 16.75 8.50 6.83
C GLY A 272 16.46 7.00 7.06
N VAL A 273 15.31 6.51 6.61
CA VAL A 273 15.05 5.06 6.56
C VAL A 273 15.91 4.46 5.45
N ASP A 274 16.99 3.76 5.82
CA ASP A 274 17.92 3.20 4.85
C ASP A 274 17.38 1.92 4.20
N PRO A 275 17.05 1.92 2.90
CA PRO A 275 16.55 0.72 2.21
C PRO A 275 17.59 -0.39 2.11
N TYR A 276 18.88 -0.09 2.16
CA TYR A 276 19.93 -1.13 2.21
C TYR A 276 19.89 -1.90 3.53
N ASP A 277 19.55 -1.25 4.64
CA ASP A 277 19.35 -1.94 5.92
C ASP A 277 18.07 -2.75 5.93
N LEU A 278 17.00 -2.24 5.34
CA LEU A 278 15.76 -2.99 5.17
C LEU A 278 15.98 -4.24 4.30
N ARG A 279 16.79 -4.14 3.25
CA ARG A 279 17.12 -5.26 2.35
C ARG A 279 17.85 -6.42 3.04
N LYS A 280 18.57 -6.16 4.12
CA LYS A 280 19.27 -7.20 4.92
C LYS A 280 18.30 -8.03 5.75
N ARG A 281 17.13 -7.51 6.05
CA ARG A 281 16.12 -8.19 6.86
C ARG A 281 15.47 -9.34 6.10
N ARG A 282 14.81 -10.22 6.85
CA ARG A 282 14.09 -11.37 6.31
C ARG A 282 12.67 -11.38 6.88
N ASP A 283 11.75 -11.91 6.11
CA ASP A 283 10.40 -12.20 6.63
C ASP A 283 10.44 -13.39 7.62
N ARG A 284 9.34 -13.65 8.29
CA ARG A 284 9.26 -14.74 9.28
C ARG A 284 9.59 -16.14 8.73
N SER A 285 9.58 -16.31 7.41
CA SER A 285 9.96 -17.55 6.72
C SER A 285 11.40 -17.56 6.24
N GLY A 286 12.22 -16.55 6.61
CA GLY A 286 13.60 -16.40 6.19
C GLY A 286 13.80 -15.92 4.76
N ARG A 287 12.74 -15.52 4.05
CA ARG A 287 12.82 -15.05 2.65
C ARG A 287 13.27 -13.60 2.60
N THR A 288 13.90 -13.23 1.50
CA THR A 288 14.24 -11.84 1.19
C THR A 288 12.96 -11.02 1.01
N LEU A 289 12.97 -9.79 1.53
CA LEU A 289 11.86 -8.86 1.40
C LEU A 289 11.67 -8.44 -0.06
N ILE A 290 10.42 -8.16 -0.42
CA ILE A 290 10.06 -7.46 -1.65
C ILE A 290 9.80 -5.99 -1.35
N PHE A 291 9.98 -5.14 -2.35
CA PHE A 291 9.84 -3.70 -2.20
C PHE A 291 8.91 -3.15 -3.29
N PHE A 292 7.81 -2.57 -2.88
CA PHE A 292 7.08 -1.64 -3.71
C PHE A 292 7.76 -0.28 -3.57
N ALA A 293 8.88 -0.15 -4.26
CA ALA A 293 9.73 1.01 -4.11
C ALA A 293 9.21 2.13 -5.00
N GLY A 294 9.18 3.04 -4.30
CA GLY A 294 8.69 4.17 -3.63
C GLY A 294 9.26 5.42 -4.22
N LEU A 295 8.88 5.77 -5.54
CA LEU A 295 9.22 7.07 -6.12
C LEU A 295 8.74 8.19 -5.20
N SER A 296 9.66 9.07 -4.80
CA SER A 296 9.37 10.15 -3.86
C SER A 296 8.33 11.12 -4.41
N VAL A 297 7.15 11.11 -3.80
CA VAL A 297 6.06 12.04 -4.13
C VAL A 297 6.24 13.41 -3.48
N SER A 298 7.15 13.55 -2.51
CA SER A 298 7.46 14.80 -1.83
C SER A 298 8.69 15.52 -2.36
N ARG A 299 9.54 14.86 -3.13
CA ARG A 299 10.83 15.38 -3.60
C ARG A 299 11.05 15.17 -5.09
N THR A 300 11.43 13.94 -5.49
CA THR A 300 11.92 13.66 -6.83
C THR A 300 10.84 13.86 -7.90
N LEU A 301 9.65 13.31 -7.67
CA LEU A 301 8.59 13.44 -8.66
C LEU A 301 8.11 14.88 -8.86
N PRO A 302 7.81 15.68 -7.82
CA PRO A 302 7.32 17.05 -8.03
C PRO A 302 8.42 18.06 -8.33
N LEU A 303 9.64 17.89 -7.81
CA LEU A 303 10.68 18.92 -7.82
C LEU A 303 11.88 18.56 -8.71
N GLY A 304 12.04 17.28 -9.04
CA GLY A 304 13.16 16.79 -9.83
C GLY A 304 12.96 16.94 -11.35
N THR A 305 14.05 16.81 -12.07
CA THR A 305 14.07 16.64 -13.51
C THR A 305 13.88 15.17 -13.89
N VAL A 306 13.63 14.89 -15.16
CA VAL A 306 13.63 13.53 -15.72
C VAL A 306 14.93 12.77 -15.39
N ALA A 307 16.07 13.48 -15.34
CA ALA A 307 17.36 12.87 -14.97
C ALA A 307 17.37 12.45 -13.50
N ASP A 308 16.89 13.30 -12.59
CA ASP A 308 16.78 12.98 -11.16
C ASP A 308 15.86 11.78 -10.92
N VAL A 309 14.75 11.69 -11.66
CA VAL A 309 13.82 10.54 -11.59
C VAL A 309 14.50 9.24 -12.04
N LYS A 310 15.29 9.26 -13.11
CA LYS A 310 16.05 8.09 -13.56
C LYS A 310 17.10 7.68 -12.54
N GLU A 311 17.77 8.65 -11.91
CA GLU A 311 18.71 8.36 -10.81
C GLU A 311 18.03 7.72 -9.61
N GLU A 312 16.80 8.11 -9.29
CA GLU A 312 16.03 7.45 -8.23
C GLU A 312 15.68 6.01 -8.59
N VAL A 313 15.30 5.73 -9.84
CA VAL A 313 15.09 4.36 -10.31
C VAL A 313 16.38 3.54 -10.25
N ASP A 314 17.52 4.11 -10.64
CA ASP A 314 18.84 3.47 -10.51
C ASP A 314 19.17 3.13 -9.04
N TYR A 315 18.80 4.02 -8.12
CA TYR A 315 18.96 3.77 -6.67
C TYR A 315 18.13 2.56 -6.21
N PHE A 316 16.90 2.42 -6.69
CA PHE A 316 16.07 1.25 -6.37
C PHE A 316 16.63 -0.04 -6.97
N LEU A 317 17.15 0.02 -8.18
CA LEU A 317 17.82 -1.11 -8.83
C LEU A 317 19.07 -1.54 -8.05
N ASP A 318 19.85 -0.58 -7.54
CA ASP A 318 21.08 -0.86 -6.82
C ASP A 318 20.79 -1.56 -5.48
N PHE A 319 19.93 -1.00 -4.61
CA PHE A 319 19.66 -1.61 -3.32
C PHE A 319 18.93 -2.96 -3.41
N THR A 320 18.31 -3.26 -4.55
CA THR A 320 17.64 -4.53 -4.80
C THR A 320 18.46 -5.52 -5.63
N ASP A 321 19.78 -5.33 -5.71
CA ASP A 321 20.68 -6.20 -6.47
C ASP A 321 20.26 -6.39 -7.93
N GLY A 322 19.93 -5.30 -8.63
CA GLY A 322 19.48 -5.32 -10.02
C GLY A 322 17.99 -5.62 -10.18
N GLY A 323 17.16 -5.22 -9.22
CA GLY A 323 15.70 -5.30 -9.30
C GLY A 323 15.09 -6.58 -8.73
N ARG A 324 15.86 -7.38 -7.99
CA ARG A 324 15.34 -8.60 -7.35
C ARG A 324 14.34 -8.28 -6.24
N GLY A 325 13.08 -8.66 -6.45
CA GLY A 325 11.99 -8.37 -5.52
C GLY A 325 11.58 -6.89 -5.53
N LEU A 326 12.01 -6.13 -6.54
CA LEU A 326 11.57 -4.77 -6.80
C LEU A 326 10.28 -4.78 -7.61
N PHE A 327 9.33 -3.95 -7.18
CA PHE A 327 8.15 -3.54 -7.93
C PHE A 327 8.16 -2.02 -7.95
N LEU A 328 8.28 -1.41 -9.12
CA LEU A 328 8.24 0.05 -9.19
C LEU A 328 6.86 0.55 -8.81
N PHE A 329 6.80 1.47 -7.87
CA PHE A 329 5.57 2.13 -7.43
C PHE A 329 5.90 3.54 -6.90
N THR A 330 4.90 4.33 -6.60
CA THR A 330 5.05 5.62 -5.91
C THR A 330 5.10 5.43 -4.40
N SER A 331 5.77 6.32 -3.67
CA SER A 331 5.85 6.23 -2.20
C SER A 331 4.52 6.51 -1.51
N ASN A 332 3.67 7.29 -2.15
CA ASN A 332 2.28 7.57 -1.76
C ASN A 332 1.49 7.96 -3.02
N VAL A 333 0.25 8.42 -2.86
CA VAL A 333 -0.55 9.01 -3.95
C VAL A 333 0.20 10.23 -4.50
N THR A 334 0.40 10.28 -5.82
CA THR A 334 1.03 11.46 -6.44
C THR A 334 0.10 12.66 -6.35
N GLY A 335 0.64 13.83 -6.05
CA GLY A 335 -0.10 15.08 -6.08
C GLY A 335 -0.35 15.59 -7.52
N VAL A 336 -1.23 16.58 -7.63
CA VAL A 336 -1.55 17.23 -8.90
C VAL A 336 -0.38 18.07 -9.46
N GLU A 337 0.55 18.43 -8.58
CA GLU A 337 1.78 19.20 -8.89
C GLU A 337 2.86 18.34 -9.55
N VAL A 338 2.72 17.01 -9.56
CA VAL A 338 3.72 16.13 -10.15
C VAL A 338 3.65 16.20 -11.68
N PRO A 339 4.74 16.59 -12.38
CA PRO A 339 4.76 16.63 -13.84
C PRO A 339 4.53 15.23 -14.45
N PRO A 340 3.57 15.05 -15.36
CA PRO A 340 3.29 13.77 -16.02
C PRO A 340 4.49 13.15 -16.72
N GLU A 341 5.42 13.98 -17.22
CA GLU A 341 6.67 13.52 -17.83
C GLU A 341 7.59 12.81 -16.84
N ASN A 342 7.62 13.22 -15.57
CA ASN A 342 8.40 12.57 -14.52
C ASN A 342 7.84 11.18 -14.19
N ILE A 343 6.50 11.05 -14.12
CA ILE A 343 5.84 9.75 -13.94
C ILE A 343 6.17 8.83 -15.13
N ARG A 344 6.00 9.32 -16.36
CA ARG A 344 6.32 8.55 -17.57
C ARG A 344 7.79 8.12 -17.58
N ALA A 345 8.70 9.03 -17.24
CA ALA A 345 10.13 8.74 -17.24
C ALA A 345 10.46 7.57 -16.31
N ALA A 346 9.94 7.55 -15.09
CA ALA A 346 10.17 6.46 -14.15
C ALA A 346 9.65 5.12 -14.66
N TYR A 347 8.36 5.09 -15.04
CA TYR A 347 7.70 3.86 -15.46
C TYR A 347 8.24 3.28 -16.78
N HIS A 348 8.74 4.12 -17.69
CA HIS A 348 9.37 3.64 -18.92
C HIS A 348 10.82 3.22 -18.66
N TYR A 349 11.60 4.03 -17.93
CA TYR A 349 13.00 3.77 -17.70
C TYR A 349 13.26 2.45 -16.96
N VAL A 350 12.48 2.11 -15.93
CA VAL A 350 12.65 0.85 -15.21
C VAL A 350 12.48 -0.38 -16.10
N LYS A 351 11.76 -0.27 -17.22
CA LYS A 351 11.53 -1.38 -18.16
C LYS A 351 12.66 -1.60 -19.15
N GLU A 352 13.54 -0.61 -19.29
CA GLU A 352 14.77 -0.75 -20.07
C GLU A 352 15.79 -1.63 -19.33
N TRP A 353 15.60 -1.86 -18.02
CA TRP A 353 16.43 -2.71 -17.20
C TRP A 353 16.00 -4.17 -17.30
N ASP A 354 16.89 -5.01 -17.81
CA ASP A 354 16.73 -6.47 -17.84
C ASP A 354 17.63 -7.11 -16.77
N PRO A 355 17.05 -7.67 -15.68
CA PRO A 355 17.83 -8.29 -14.62
C PRO A 355 18.69 -9.47 -15.10
N ARG A 356 18.31 -10.11 -16.22
CA ARG A 356 19.02 -11.28 -16.77
C ARG A 356 20.33 -10.93 -17.46
N LEU A 357 20.51 -9.67 -17.82
CA LEU A 357 21.73 -9.22 -18.52
C LEU A 357 22.95 -9.12 -17.58
N GLY A 358 22.81 -9.42 -16.31
CA GLY A 358 23.90 -9.40 -15.33
C GLY A 358 24.52 -8.01 -15.12
N ARG A 359 23.87 -6.96 -15.57
CA ARG A 359 24.33 -5.58 -15.34
C ARG A 359 24.28 -5.27 -13.85
N LYS A 360 25.33 -4.64 -13.35
CA LYS A 360 25.27 -4.01 -12.03
C LYS A 360 24.62 -2.65 -12.18
N ALA A 361 23.58 -2.39 -11.39
CA ALA A 361 23.04 -1.06 -11.29
C ALA A 361 24.10 -0.09 -10.76
N PRO A 362 24.13 1.16 -11.21
CA PRO A 362 25.04 2.16 -10.69
C PRO A 362 24.85 2.29 -9.19
N ARG A 363 25.94 2.23 -8.42
CA ARG A 363 25.85 2.44 -6.97
C ARG A 363 25.53 3.89 -6.68
N ARG A 364 24.41 4.15 -6.04
CA ARG A 364 23.90 5.49 -5.73
C ARG A 364 23.87 5.70 -4.22
N GLN A 365 24.01 6.94 -3.82
CA GLN A 365 23.84 7.35 -2.43
C GLN A 365 22.76 8.42 -2.36
N TRP A 366 21.78 8.21 -1.51
CA TRP A 366 20.80 9.24 -1.20
C TRP A 366 21.42 10.35 -0.32
N PRO A 367 21.07 11.61 -0.52
CA PRO A 367 20.30 12.19 -1.60
C PRO A 367 21.20 12.56 -2.79
N TRP A 368 20.84 12.09 -4.00
CA TRP A 368 21.43 12.61 -5.23
C TRP A 368 20.89 14.01 -5.51
N GLY A 369 21.47 14.80 -6.40
CA GLY A 369 21.11 16.12 -6.96
C GLY A 369 20.16 17.09 -6.23
N LEU A 370 19.24 16.59 -5.41
CA LEU A 370 18.24 17.37 -4.68
C LEU A 370 18.69 17.81 -3.27
N LYS A 371 19.97 17.70 -2.97
CA LYS A 371 20.54 17.90 -1.62
C LYS A 371 20.18 19.23 -0.95
N HIS A 372 19.90 20.27 -1.69
CA HIS A 372 19.79 21.63 -1.15
C HIS A 372 18.89 22.57 -2.01
N ARG A 373 17.77 22.10 -2.50
CA ARG A 373 16.77 23.01 -3.09
C ARG A 373 15.69 23.36 -2.10
#